data_c14cec3b402ca2db56e9fb74994c0c45
#
_entry.id   c14cec3b402ca2db56e9fb74994c0c45
#
_cell.length_a   1.000
_cell.length_b   1.000
_cell.length_c   1.000
_cell.angle_alpha   90.00
_cell.angle_beta   90.00
_cell.angle_gamma   90.00
#
_symmetry.space_group_name_H-M   'P 1'
#
loop_
_entity.id
_entity.type
_entity.pdbx_description
1 polymer ?
#
loop_
_entity_poly.entity_id
_entity_poly.type
_entity_poly.pdbx_seq_one_letter_code
_entity_poly.pdbx_strand_id
1 'polypeptide(L)'
;REMMATALSIKEAAGTRGSKIVGILGISPDRNGTLLACNFAVACAQIGARTLLVELNEKRHGMLSALSPKAGEGLRKVLRGEIGLDAALEPVPSEPALQLLAAYQANSNVAWSREEVGVIRRYLEKLSDQFDLIFVDLPPKTSVVYPCALAVDSVVLVGSADRSKMSEISDAALFLRGVGKQILGVVISRLA
;
A
#
# COMPACT_ATOMS: atom_id res chain seq x y z
N ARG A 1 13.46 10.94 12.25
CA ARG A 1 14.27 9.77 12.67
C ARG A 1 13.41 8.53 12.93
N GLU A 2 12.32 8.63 13.68
CA GLU A 2 11.43 7.49 13.99
C GLU A 2 10.83 6.85 12.73
N MET A 3 10.35 7.65 11.79
CA MET A 3 9.78 7.15 10.52
C MET A 3 10.78 6.31 9.74
N MET A 4 12.02 6.77 9.64
CA MET A 4 13.10 6.05 8.94
C MET A 4 13.42 4.72 9.64
N ALA A 5 13.50 4.72 10.96
CA ALA A 5 13.74 3.49 11.74
C ALA A 5 12.60 2.48 11.54
N THR A 6 11.34 2.95 11.56
CA THR A 6 10.18 2.10 11.32
C THR A 6 10.19 1.52 9.89
N ALA A 7 10.48 2.33 8.88
CA ALA A 7 10.57 1.89 7.49
C ALA A 7 11.66 0.82 7.29
N LEU A 8 12.82 1.01 7.92
CA LEU A 8 13.91 0.02 7.92
C LEU A 8 13.47 -1.29 8.57
N SER A 9 12.83 -1.23 9.74
CA SER A 9 12.33 -2.42 10.43
C SER A 9 11.31 -3.18 9.60
N ILE A 10 10.42 -2.48 8.88
CA ILE A 10 9.46 -3.09 7.95
C ILE A 10 10.21 -3.78 6.80
N LYS A 11 11.19 -3.09 6.19
CA LYS A 11 12.00 -3.64 5.09
C LYS A 11 12.75 -4.90 5.52
N GLU A 12 13.38 -4.90 6.70
CA GLU A 12 14.08 -6.05 7.24
C GLU A 12 13.13 -7.20 7.55
N ALA A 13 12.00 -6.92 8.21
CA ALA A 13 10.99 -7.93 8.53
C ALA A 13 10.36 -8.54 7.27
N ALA A 14 10.17 -7.76 6.22
CA ALA A 14 9.71 -8.25 4.93
C ALA A 14 10.78 -9.13 4.28
N GLY A 15 12.03 -8.69 4.22
CA GLY A 15 13.15 -9.42 3.63
C GLY A 15 13.41 -10.77 4.30
N THR A 16 13.41 -10.84 5.63
CA THR A 16 13.58 -12.09 6.37
C THR A 16 12.47 -13.11 6.13
N ARG A 17 11.32 -12.67 5.67
CA ARG A 17 10.15 -13.51 5.38
C ARG A 17 9.94 -13.76 3.89
N GLY A 18 10.88 -13.30 3.03
CA GLY A 18 10.76 -13.42 1.58
C GLY A 18 9.60 -12.62 0.99
N SER A 19 9.11 -11.61 1.73
CA SER A 19 8.00 -10.77 1.32
C SER A 19 8.54 -9.53 0.62
N LYS A 20 8.05 -9.24 -0.58
CA LYS A 20 8.37 -8.00 -1.30
C LYS A 20 7.16 -7.07 -1.42
N ILE A 21 5.96 -7.60 -1.34
CA ILE A 21 4.71 -6.86 -1.52
C ILE A 21 4.05 -6.71 -0.15
N VAL A 22 4.14 -5.51 0.41
CA VAL A 22 3.70 -5.19 1.78
C VAL A 22 2.48 -4.28 1.76
N GLY A 23 1.35 -4.78 2.24
CA GLY A 23 0.14 -3.98 2.44
C GLY A 23 0.23 -3.10 3.68
N ILE A 24 -0.21 -1.86 3.57
CA ILE A 24 -0.39 -0.95 4.70
C ILE A 24 -1.90 -0.80 4.93
N LEU A 25 -2.37 -1.27 6.07
CA LEU A 25 -3.80 -1.29 6.41
C LEU A 25 -4.10 -0.37 7.59
N GLY A 26 -4.79 0.73 7.33
CA GLY A 26 -5.35 1.58 8.38
C GLY A 26 -6.53 0.90 9.08
N ILE A 27 -6.50 0.84 10.41
CA ILE A 27 -7.59 0.27 11.23
C ILE A 27 -8.75 1.26 11.32
N SER A 28 -8.44 2.53 11.57
CA SER A 28 -9.43 3.60 11.62
C SER A 28 -9.69 4.17 10.23
N PRO A 29 -10.90 4.71 9.96
CA PRO A 29 -11.22 5.33 8.68
C PRO A 29 -10.62 6.74 8.53
N ASP A 30 -9.46 6.98 9.12
CA ASP A 30 -8.68 8.22 9.02
C ASP A 30 -7.64 8.14 7.89
N ARG A 31 -6.79 9.18 7.80
CA ARG A 31 -5.76 9.28 6.76
C ARG A 31 -4.45 8.59 7.13
N ASN A 32 -4.31 8.07 8.34
CA ASN A 32 -3.02 7.63 8.87
C ASN A 32 -2.44 6.44 8.10
N GLY A 33 -3.28 5.49 7.65
CA GLY A 33 -2.82 4.36 6.84
C GLY A 33 -2.14 4.82 5.55
N THR A 34 -2.84 5.62 4.75
CA THR A 34 -2.31 6.18 3.48
C THR A 34 -1.10 7.07 3.71
N LEU A 35 -1.14 7.95 4.72
CA LEU A 35 -0.01 8.82 5.05
C LEU A 35 1.23 8.02 5.41
N LEU A 36 1.08 6.96 6.19
CA LEU A 36 2.21 6.10 6.56
C LEU A 36 2.70 5.26 5.38
N ALA A 37 1.82 4.80 4.49
CA ALA A 37 2.22 4.14 3.25
C ALA A 37 3.12 5.04 2.39
N CYS A 38 2.72 6.30 2.20
CA CYS A 38 3.54 7.30 1.50
C CYS A 38 4.88 7.53 2.20
N ASN A 39 4.87 7.76 3.50
CA ASN A 39 6.08 8.06 4.27
C ASN A 39 7.05 6.88 4.32
N PHE A 40 6.56 5.64 4.42
CA PHE A 40 7.42 4.45 4.38
C PHE A 40 8.04 4.26 3.00
N ALA A 41 7.27 4.50 1.93
CA ALA A 41 7.78 4.42 0.57
C ALA A 41 8.89 5.46 0.30
N VAL A 42 8.66 6.72 0.71
CA VAL A 42 9.67 7.78 0.63
C VAL A 42 10.90 7.43 1.46
N ALA A 43 10.73 6.99 2.71
CA ALA A 43 11.85 6.65 3.58
C ALA A 43 12.70 5.49 3.02
N CYS A 44 12.08 4.48 2.42
CA CYS A 44 12.80 3.39 1.76
C CYS A 44 13.54 3.86 0.50
N ALA A 45 12.93 4.74 -0.29
CA ALA A 45 13.58 5.34 -1.46
C ALA A 45 14.80 6.18 -1.07
N GLN A 46 14.71 6.97 0.00
CA GLN A 46 15.81 7.80 0.51
C GLN A 46 17.05 7.01 0.96
N ILE A 47 16.88 5.76 1.34
CA ILE A 47 18.00 4.84 1.64
C ILE A 47 18.45 4.03 0.40
N GLY A 48 18.00 4.42 -0.79
CA GLY A 48 18.40 3.82 -2.07
C GLY A 48 17.66 2.55 -2.47
N ALA A 49 16.59 2.14 -1.75
CA ALA A 49 15.78 1.01 -2.18
C ALA A 49 14.86 1.42 -3.34
N ARG A 50 14.88 0.65 -4.43
CA ARG A 50 13.93 0.80 -5.54
C ARG A 50 12.55 0.45 -5.01
N THR A 51 11.71 1.45 -4.85
CA THR A 51 10.43 1.33 -4.15
C THR A 51 9.27 1.66 -5.09
N LEU A 52 8.23 0.84 -5.04
CA LEU A 52 6.95 1.12 -5.67
C LEU A 52 5.88 1.35 -4.60
N LEU A 53 5.08 2.40 -4.77
CA LEU A 53 3.88 2.63 -3.98
C LEU A 53 2.64 2.45 -4.86
N VAL A 54 1.77 1.54 -4.47
CA VAL A 54 0.55 1.17 -5.21
C VAL A 54 -0.67 1.63 -4.44
N GLU A 55 -1.60 2.30 -5.12
CA GLU A 55 -2.86 2.76 -4.55
C GLU A 55 -3.98 1.75 -4.81
N LEU A 56 -4.48 1.12 -3.75
CA LEU A 56 -5.77 0.40 -3.79
C LEU A 56 -6.84 1.12 -2.97
N ASN A 57 -6.46 2.14 -2.20
CA ASN A 57 -7.35 2.98 -1.40
C ASN A 57 -7.77 4.23 -2.19
N GLU A 58 -8.62 4.06 -3.18
CA GLU A 58 -9.05 5.15 -4.09
C GLU A 58 -9.73 6.34 -3.39
N LYS A 59 -10.23 6.15 -2.17
CA LYS A 59 -10.86 7.22 -1.39
C LYS A 59 -9.89 8.27 -0.85
N ARG A 60 -8.58 8.06 -0.98
CA ARG A 60 -7.52 8.87 -0.35
C ARG A 60 -6.50 9.44 -1.35
N HIS A 61 -6.87 9.53 -2.62
CA HIS A 61 -6.02 9.98 -3.71
C HIS A 61 -5.23 11.28 -3.46
N GLY A 62 -5.78 12.22 -2.71
CA GLY A 62 -5.13 13.51 -2.46
C GLY A 62 -3.73 13.43 -1.83
N MET A 63 -3.34 12.30 -1.25
CA MET A 63 -1.99 12.12 -0.69
C MET A 63 -1.00 11.61 -1.73
N LEU A 64 -1.42 10.76 -2.65
CA LEU A 64 -0.58 10.32 -3.76
C LEU A 64 -0.36 11.44 -4.77
N SER A 65 -1.37 12.27 -5.03
CA SER A 65 -1.23 13.46 -5.88
C SER A 65 -0.23 14.48 -5.33
N ALA A 66 0.03 14.48 -4.01
CA ALA A 66 1.07 15.31 -3.40
C ALA A 66 2.48 14.81 -3.73
N LEU A 67 2.66 13.50 -3.96
CA LEU A 67 3.93 12.92 -4.39
C LEU A 67 4.15 13.07 -5.90
N SER A 68 3.11 12.93 -6.69
CA SER A 68 3.13 13.16 -8.13
C SER A 68 1.84 13.83 -8.59
N PRO A 69 1.88 15.11 -9.04
CA PRO A 69 0.69 15.83 -9.52
C PRO A 69 0.04 15.20 -10.77
N LYS A 70 0.76 14.32 -11.46
CA LYS A 70 0.28 13.59 -12.63
C LYS A 70 -0.33 12.23 -12.27
N ALA A 71 -0.22 11.80 -11.00
CA ALA A 71 -0.76 10.52 -10.58
C ALA A 71 -2.26 10.47 -10.84
N GLY A 72 -2.68 9.48 -11.57
CA GLY A 72 -4.04 9.35 -12.06
C GLY A 72 -4.56 7.90 -11.97
N GLU A 73 -5.35 7.49 -12.92
CA GLU A 73 -5.99 6.18 -12.98
C GLU A 73 -5.15 5.08 -13.67
N GLY A 74 -3.82 5.16 -13.58
CA GLY A 74 -2.89 4.27 -14.29
C GLY A 74 -3.23 2.80 -14.14
N LEU A 75 -3.41 2.30 -12.91
CA LEU A 75 -3.77 0.91 -12.65
C LEU A 75 -5.13 0.53 -13.27
N ARG A 76 -6.13 1.41 -13.22
CA ARG A 76 -7.44 1.19 -13.83
C ARG A 76 -7.33 1.10 -15.36
N LYS A 77 -6.51 1.95 -15.99
CA LYS A 77 -6.26 1.90 -17.46
C LYS A 77 -5.56 0.60 -17.86
N VAL A 78 -4.60 0.13 -17.06
CA VAL A 78 -3.96 -1.18 -17.30
C VAL A 78 -4.97 -2.31 -17.24
N LEU A 79 -5.84 -2.32 -16.24
CA LEU A 79 -6.88 -3.35 -16.10
C LEU A 79 -7.88 -3.35 -17.26
N ARG A 80 -8.17 -2.19 -17.85
CA ARG A 80 -9.01 -2.06 -19.05
C ARG A 80 -8.26 -2.34 -20.36
N GLY A 81 -6.95 -2.58 -20.31
CA GLY A 81 -6.12 -2.81 -21.48
C GLY A 81 -5.83 -1.56 -22.31
N GLU A 82 -6.04 -0.36 -21.77
CA GLU A 82 -5.84 0.91 -22.47
C GLU A 82 -4.37 1.31 -22.55
N ILE A 83 -3.56 0.93 -21.55
CA ILE A 83 -2.11 1.17 -21.51
C ILE A 83 -1.37 -0.05 -20.98
N GLY A 84 -0.08 -0.15 -21.28
CA GLY A 84 0.79 -1.16 -20.70
C GLY A 84 1.15 -0.86 -19.25
N LEU A 85 1.53 -1.89 -18.48
CA LEU A 85 1.87 -1.77 -17.06
C LEU A 85 3.03 -0.78 -16.82
N ASP A 86 4.09 -0.86 -17.63
CA ASP A 86 5.25 0.04 -17.52
C ASP A 86 4.88 1.50 -17.80
N ALA A 87 3.93 1.74 -18.71
CA ALA A 87 3.44 3.09 -19.00
C ALA A 87 2.54 3.68 -17.89
N ALA A 88 2.08 2.84 -16.96
CA ALA A 88 1.28 3.26 -15.81
C ALA A 88 2.14 3.64 -14.60
N LEU A 89 3.42 3.32 -14.60
CA LEU A 89 4.36 3.65 -13.53
C LEU A 89 4.77 5.12 -13.62
N GLU A 90 4.54 5.87 -12.57
CA GLU A 90 4.82 7.29 -12.52
C GLU A 90 6.01 7.57 -11.58
N PRO A 91 7.08 8.23 -12.06
CA PRO A 91 8.20 8.60 -11.21
C PRO A 91 7.79 9.71 -10.23
N VAL A 92 8.34 9.67 -9.02
CA VAL A 92 8.22 10.75 -8.05
C VAL A 92 9.39 11.72 -8.23
N PRO A 93 9.14 12.97 -8.65
CA PRO A 93 10.24 13.89 -9.02
C PRO A 93 11.24 14.17 -7.90
N SER A 94 10.79 14.21 -6.65
CA SER A 94 11.63 14.45 -5.47
C SER A 94 12.40 13.22 -4.98
N GLU A 95 12.02 12.02 -5.43
CA GLU A 95 12.54 10.74 -4.92
C GLU A 95 12.79 9.78 -6.10
N PRO A 96 13.96 9.85 -6.75
CA PRO A 96 14.23 9.08 -7.98
C PRO A 96 14.12 7.56 -7.85
N ALA A 97 14.28 7.02 -6.62
CA ALA A 97 14.13 5.59 -6.34
C ALA A 97 12.67 5.18 -6.05
N LEU A 98 11.71 6.12 -6.10
CA LEU A 98 10.28 5.88 -5.86
C LEU A 98 9.47 6.04 -7.14
N GLN A 99 8.63 5.06 -7.42
CA GLN A 99 7.58 5.13 -8.44
C GLN A 99 6.21 4.90 -7.83
N LEU A 100 5.19 5.40 -8.50
CA LEU A 100 3.79 5.24 -8.11
C LEU A 100 3.03 4.43 -9.16
N LEU A 101 2.10 3.61 -8.70
CA LEU A 101 1.06 3.01 -9.51
C LEU A 101 -0.29 3.42 -8.93
N ALA A 102 -0.80 4.53 -9.42
CA ALA A 102 -2.04 5.13 -8.95
C ALA A 102 -3.27 4.46 -9.58
N ALA A 103 -4.36 4.40 -8.83
CA ALA A 103 -5.61 3.79 -9.27
C ALA A 103 -6.82 4.74 -9.17
N TYR A 104 -6.57 5.98 -8.77
CA TYR A 104 -7.65 6.95 -8.56
C TYR A 104 -8.48 7.16 -9.81
N GLN A 105 -9.79 7.08 -9.61
CA GLN A 105 -10.79 7.51 -10.60
C GLN A 105 -11.78 8.46 -9.93
N ALA A 106 -11.90 9.67 -10.46
CA ALA A 106 -12.86 10.64 -9.95
C ALA A 106 -14.28 10.04 -9.96
N ASN A 107 -14.99 10.19 -8.83
CA ASN A 107 -16.35 9.68 -8.63
C ASN A 107 -16.51 8.14 -8.67
N SER A 108 -15.44 7.38 -8.57
CA SER A 108 -15.53 5.93 -8.43
C SER A 108 -15.90 5.54 -6.99
N ASN A 109 -17.04 4.89 -6.85
CA ASN A 109 -17.42 4.14 -5.63
C ASN A 109 -17.30 2.63 -5.85
N VAL A 110 -16.60 2.23 -6.91
CA VAL A 110 -16.50 0.82 -7.30
C VAL A 110 -15.45 0.13 -6.46
N ALA A 111 -15.87 -0.82 -5.64
CA ALA A 111 -14.96 -1.68 -4.91
C ALA A 111 -14.18 -2.59 -5.87
N TRP A 112 -12.94 -2.92 -5.52
CA TRP A 112 -12.15 -3.91 -6.24
C TRP A 112 -12.83 -5.28 -6.22
N SER A 113 -13.08 -5.86 -7.38
CA SER A 113 -13.54 -7.24 -7.47
C SER A 113 -12.41 -8.22 -7.16
N ARG A 114 -12.75 -9.44 -6.79
CA ARG A 114 -11.76 -10.49 -6.53
C ARG A 114 -10.93 -10.81 -7.78
N GLU A 115 -11.54 -10.74 -8.96
CA GLU A 115 -10.90 -10.99 -10.25
C GLU A 115 -9.88 -9.90 -10.57
N GLU A 116 -10.26 -8.62 -10.43
CA GLU A 116 -9.33 -7.49 -10.60
C GLU A 116 -8.13 -7.62 -9.65
N VAL A 117 -8.37 -7.93 -8.38
CA VAL A 117 -7.29 -8.11 -7.40
C VAL A 117 -6.38 -9.28 -7.78
N GLY A 118 -6.92 -10.36 -8.34
CA GLY A 118 -6.13 -11.47 -8.88
C GLY A 118 -5.23 -11.04 -10.05
N VAL A 119 -5.72 -10.15 -10.91
CA VAL A 119 -4.90 -9.55 -11.99
C VAL A 119 -3.84 -8.64 -11.41
N ILE A 120 -4.21 -7.76 -10.46
CA ILE A 120 -3.28 -6.87 -9.76
C ILE A 120 -2.16 -7.68 -9.10
N ARG A 121 -2.48 -8.75 -8.41
CA ARG A 121 -1.47 -9.64 -7.79
C ARG A 121 -0.42 -10.10 -8.80
N ARG A 122 -0.83 -10.59 -9.97
CA ARG A 122 0.08 -11.01 -11.03
C ARG A 122 0.95 -9.86 -11.57
N TYR A 123 0.41 -8.65 -11.64
CA TYR A 123 1.19 -7.48 -12.02
C TYR A 123 2.24 -7.12 -10.96
N LEU A 124 1.86 -7.15 -9.68
CA LEU A 124 2.80 -6.88 -8.59
C LEU A 124 3.92 -7.94 -8.50
N GLU A 125 3.60 -9.21 -8.76
CA GLU A 125 4.59 -10.28 -8.86
C GLU A 125 5.61 -10.01 -9.97
N LYS A 126 5.17 -9.61 -11.17
CA LYS A 126 6.08 -9.22 -12.26
C LYS A 126 6.94 -8.02 -11.89
N LEU A 127 6.37 -7.02 -11.23
CA LEU A 127 7.10 -5.82 -10.80
C LEU A 127 8.07 -6.11 -9.65
N SER A 128 7.90 -7.18 -8.89
CA SER A 128 8.79 -7.56 -7.78
C SER A 128 10.24 -7.86 -8.21
N ASP A 129 10.49 -8.09 -9.50
CA ASP A 129 11.83 -8.22 -10.05
C ASP A 129 12.51 -6.86 -10.28
N GLN A 130 11.74 -5.82 -10.49
CA GLN A 130 12.23 -4.46 -10.74
C GLN A 130 12.40 -3.65 -9.45
N PHE A 131 11.61 -3.94 -8.43
CA PHE A 131 11.60 -3.22 -7.15
C PHE A 131 12.12 -4.09 -6.01
N ASP A 132 12.81 -3.44 -5.08
CA ASP A 132 13.30 -4.09 -3.86
C ASP A 132 12.17 -4.23 -2.83
N LEU A 133 11.19 -3.30 -2.88
CA LEU A 133 10.01 -3.31 -2.02
C LEU A 133 8.81 -2.64 -2.71
N ILE A 134 7.64 -3.23 -2.56
CA ILE A 134 6.37 -2.71 -3.06
C ILE A 134 5.44 -2.48 -1.87
N PHE A 135 5.10 -1.22 -1.60
CA PHE A 135 4.05 -0.87 -0.64
C PHE A 135 2.71 -0.77 -1.34
N VAL A 136 1.68 -1.31 -0.72
CA VAL A 136 0.30 -1.23 -1.22
C VAL A 136 -0.56 -0.53 -0.17
N ASP A 137 -1.08 0.65 -0.49
CA ASP A 137 -2.06 1.34 0.36
C ASP A 137 -3.40 0.61 0.25
N LEU A 138 -3.74 -0.14 1.28
CA LEU A 138 -4.96 -0.91 1.34
C LEU A 138 -6.14 -0.03 1.82
N PRO A 139 -7.35 -0.23 1.27
CA PRO A 139 -8.53 0.45 1.79
C PRO A 139 -8.72 0.10 3.27
N PRO A 140 -9.24 1.04 4.10
CA PRO A 140 -9.44 0.79 5.53
C PRO A 140 -10.40 -0.37 5.76
N LYS A 141 -10.35 -0.95 6.97
CA LYS A 141 -11.15 -2.11 7.39
C LYS A 141 -12.64 -1.96 7.04
N THR A 142 -13.00 -2.46 5.88
CA THR A 142 -14.39 -2.54 5.38
C THR A 142 -14.53 -3.87 4.63
N SER A 143 -15.72 -4.20 4.17
CA SER A 143 -15.94 -5.38 3.30
C SER A 143 -15.04 -5.42 2.06
N VAL A 144 -14.47 -4.28 1.67
CA VAL A 144 -13.59 -4.10 0.50
C VAL A 144 -12.14 -4.51 0.79
N VAL A 145 -11.70 -4.51 2.05
CA VAL A 145 -10.32 -4.88 2.39
C VAL A 145 -10.00 -6.33 2.08
N TYR A 146 -11.02 -7.19 2.17
CA TYR A 146 -10.85 -8.63 1.98
C TYR A 146 -10.24 -9.00 0.61
N PRO A 147 -10.82 -8.59 -0.52
CA PRO A 147 -10.19 -8.85 -1.81
C PRO A 147 -8.78 -8.24 -1.90
N CYS A 148 -8.61 -6.98 -1.51
CA CYS A 148 -7.34 -6.26 -1.66
C CYS A 148 -6.18 -6.90 -0.86
N ALA A 149 -6.46 -7.51 0.30
CA ALA A 149 -5.45 -8.23 1.06
C ALA A 149 -4.85 -9.42 0.29
N LEU A 150 -5.55 -9.98 -0.70
CA LEU A 150 -5.03 -11.05 -1.52
C LEU A 150 -3.91 -10.60 -2.46
N ALA A 151 -3.82 -9.30 -2.75
CA ALA A 151 -2.78 -8.75 -3.62
C ALA A 151 -1.39 -8.70 -2.97
N VAL A 152 -1.28 -8.81 -1.64
CA VAL A 152 -0.02 -8.61 -0.90
C VAL A 152 0.51 -9.90 -0.27
N ASP A 153 1.81 -9.93 0.08
CA ASP A 153 2.43 -11.04 0.79
C ASP A 153 2.20 -10.94 2.29
N SER A 154 2.40 -9.74 2.81
CA SER A 154 2.34 -9.42 4.23
C SER A 154 1.68 -8.07 4.46
N VAL A 155 1.30 -7.79 5.70
CA VAL A 155 0.59 -6.57 6.08
C VAL A 155 1.21 -5.93 7.32
N VAL A 156 1.32 -4.59 7.29
CA VAL A 156 1.54 -3.74 8.45
C VAL A 156 0.18 -3.13 8.83
N LEU A 157 -0.23 -3.31 10.08
CA LEU A 157 -1.42 -2.66 10.62
C LEU A 157 -1.08 -1.28 11.14
N VAL A 158 -1.92 -0.30 10.85
CA VAL A 158 -1.75 1.08 11.30
C VAL A 158 -2.93 1.47 12.17
N GLY A 159 -2.67 1.66 13.46
CA GLY A 159 -3.64 2.20 14.41
C GLY A 159 -3.38 3.68 14.71
N SER A 160 -4.42 4.43 15.06
CA SER A 160 -4.33 5.78 15.59
C SER A 160 -4.42 5.72 17.11
N ALA A 161 -3.48 6.36 17.82
CA ALA A 161 -3.39 6.28 19.30
C ALA A 161 -4.70 6.65 20.01
N ASP A 162 -5.41 7.66 19.48
CA ASP A 162 -6.61 8.20 20.11
C ASP A 162 -7.94 7.68 19.50
N ARG A 163 -7.88 6.84 18.45
CA ARG A 163 -9.07 6.40 17.71
C ARG A 163 -9.20 4.90 17.53
N SER A 164 -8.08 4.18 17.45
CA SER A 164 -8.10 2.73 17.23
C SER A 164 -8.20 1.98 18.56
N LYS A 165 -9.17 1.09 18.66
CA LYS A 165 -9.29 0.18 19.79
C LYS A 165 -8.41 -1.04 19.60
N MET A 166 -7.82 -1.55 20.68
CA MET A 166 -7.00 -2.76 20.63
C MET A 166 -7.78 -3.98 20.09
N SER A 167 -9.08 -4.06 20.37
CA SER A 167 -9.96 -5.09 19.81
C SER A 167 -10.04 -5.02 18.29
N GLU A 168 -10.12 -3.83 17.70
CA GLU A 168 -10.18 -3.66 16.24
C GLU A 168 -8.88 -4.09 15.56
N ILE A 169 -7.74 -3.80 16.18
CA ILE A 169 -6.42 -4.26 15.72
C ILE A 169 -6.36 -5.80 15.78
N SER A 170 -6.80 -6.37 16.89
CA SER A 170 -6.82 -7.83 17.09
C SER A 170 -7.73 -8.53 16.08
N ASP A 171 -8.93 -7.99 15.84
CA ASP A 171 -9.88 -8.52 14.85
C ASP A 171 -9.31 -8.46 13.43
N ALA A 172 -8.65 -7.35 13.06
CA ALA A 172 -7.99 -7.23 11.76
C ALA A 172 -6.85 -8.25 11.61
N ALA A 173 -6.07 -8.45 12.68
CA ALA A 173 -5.00 -9.42 12.72
C ALA A 173 -5.50 -10.86 12.56
N LEU A 174 -6.56 -11.22 13.28
CA LEU A 174 -7.19 -12.55 13.17
C LEU A 174 -7.74 -12.79 11.77
N PHE A 175 -8.43 -11.81 11.21
CA PHE A 175 -8.94 -11.86 9.86
C PHE A 175 -7.83 -12.11 8.83
N LEU A 176 -6.76 -11.31 8.85
CA LEU A 176 -5.64 -11.41 7.90
C LEU A 176 -4.93 -12.77 8.01
N ARG A 177 -4.71 -13.26 9.23
CA ARG A 177 -4.16 -14.60 9.46
C ARG A 177 -5.07 -15.68 8.92
N GLY A 178 -6.38 -15.54 9.10
CA GLY A 178 -7.38 -16.47 8.58
C GLY A 178 -7.37 -16.59 7.04
N VAL A 179 -6.93 -15.54 6.35
CA VAL A 179 -6.76 -15.54 4.88
C VAL A 179 -5.29 -15.78 4.45
N GLY A 180 -4.47 -16.29 5.38
CA GLY A 180 -3.09 -16.69 5.09
C GLY A 180 -2.09 -15.54 4.97
N LYS A 181 -2.42 -14.33 5.46
CA LYS A 181 -1.49 -13.18 5.39
C LYS A 181 -0.61 -13.10 6.62
N GLN A 182 0.67 -12.82 6.38
CA GLN A 182 1.63 -12.56 7.46
C GLN A 182 1.46 -11.11 7.94
N ILE A 183 1.53 -10.91 9.25
CA ILE A 183 1.55 -9.58 9.86
C ILE A 183 2.98 -9.26 10.25
N LEU A 184 3.56 -8.23 9.63
CA LEU A 184 4.92 -7.77 9.92
C LEU A 184 5.00 -7.03 11.24
N GLY A 185 3.94 -6.31 11.58
CA GLY A 185 3.86 -5.55 12.82
C GLY A 185 2.63 -4.65 12.88
N VAL A 186 2.56 -3.91 13.98
CA VAL A 186 1.55 -2.86 14.22
C VAL A 186 2.28 -1.56 14.48
N VAL A 187 1.88 -0.51 13.78
CA VAL A 187 2.38 0.85 13.98
C VAL A 187 1.26 1.69 14.59
N ILE A 188 1.53 2.31 15.73
CA ILE A 188 0.59 3.23 16.36
C ILE A 188 1.01 4.66 16.02
N SER A 189 0.19 5.33 15.23
CA SER A 189 0.39 6.72 14.81
C SER A 189 -0.23 7.69 15.80
N ARG A 190 0.49 8.76 16.11
CA ARG A 190 0.00 9.93 16.83
C ARG A 190 -0.20 11.15 15.92
N LEU A 191 -0.25 10.92 14.62
CA LEU A 191 -0.53 11.99 13.65
C LEU A 191 -2.00 12.40 13.79
N ALA A 192 -2.22 13.69 14.00
CA ALA A 192 -3.53 14.29 14.13
C ALA A 192 -4.19 14.54 12.75
#